data_5716e4a976e246559a7546ab46946376
#
_entry.id   5716e4a976e246559a7546ab46946376
#
_cell.length_a   1.000
_cell.length_b   1.000
_cell.length_c   1.000
_cell.angle_alpha   90.00
_cell.angle_beta   90.00
_cell.angle_gamma   90.00
#
_symmetry.space_group_name_H-M   'P 1'
#
loop_
_entity.id
_entity.type
_entity.pdbx_description
1 polymer ?
#
loop_
_entity_poly.entity_id
_entity_poly.type
_entity_poly.pdbx_seq_one_letter_code
_entity_poly.pdbx_strand_id
1 'polypeptide(L)'
;MSSLSAQPYKGSTDYYPEDMRVRGYIFATWRRVVESFGYEAYDAPLLEPLEVYSAKTGQEIVNEQTYQFVDRGGRNVAIRPEMTPSVSRMVAARRQEIGYPARWYNIGQFMRYERPQRGREREFWRLNADIFGVPGVEADAEIIIMADRMMKAFGAD
;
A
#
# COMPACT_ATOMS: atom_id res chain seq x y z
N MET A 1 -2.42 -4.39 -39.78
CA MET A 1 -1.93 -3.77 -38.54
C MET A 1 -3.08 -3.77 -37.56
N SER A 2 -2.97 -4.45 -36.41
CA SER A 2 -4.01 -4.37 -35.36
C SER A 2 -4.04 -2.95 -34.81
N SER A 3 -5.21 -2.31 -34.78
CA SER A 3 -5.35 -0.99 -34.15
C SER A 3 -5.01 -1.13 -32.67
N LEU A 4 -4.21 -0.19 -32.13
CA LEU A 4 -3.98 -0.09 -30.69
C LEU A 4 -5.32 0.14 -29.98
N SER A 5 -5.56 -0.63 -28.91
CA SER A 5 -6.73 -0.40 -28.07
C SER A 5 -6.58 0.95 -27.35
N ALA A 6 -7.66 1.73 -27.33
CA ALA A 6 -7.74 2.94 -26.51
C ALA A 6 -8.15 2.64 -25.05
N GLN A 7 -8.37 1.37 -24.71
CA GLN A 7 -8.75 0.96 -23.35
C GLN A 7 -7.51 0.64 -22.51
N PRO A 8 -7.49 1.02 -21.22
CA PRO A 8 -6.43 0.63 -20.31
C PRO A 8 -6.38 -0.88 -20.10
N TYR A 9 -5.34 -1.35 -19.44
CA TYR A 9 -5.25 -2.75 -19.05
C TYR A 9 -6.42 -3.16 -18.16
N LYS A 10 -6.95 -4.37 -18.39
CA LYS A 10 -8.12 -4.88 -17.66
C LYS A 10 -7.91 -4.84 -16.13
N GLY A 11 -8.75 -4.08 -15.42
CA GLY A 11 -8.67 -3.88 -13.99
C GLY A 11 -7.74 -2.74 -13.57
N SER A 12 -7.33 -1.91 -14.52
CA SER A 12 -6.71 -0.60 -14.28
C SER A 12 -7.60 0.50 -14.83
N THR A 13 -7.49 1.69 -14.26
CA THR A 13 -8.31 2.85 -14.61
C THR A 13 -7.44 4.04 -14.99
N ASP A 14 -7.76 4.70 -16.11
CA ASP A 14 -7.20 6.01 -16.43
C ASP A 14 -7.82 7.07 -15.52
N TYR A 15 -7.00 7.94 -14.96
CA TYR A 15 -7.44 9.05 -14.12
C TYR A 15 -7.21 10.36 -14.87
N TYR A 16 -8.28 10.97 -15.33
CA TYR A 16 -8.25 12.28 -15.95
C TYR A 16 -8.12 13.42 -14.92
N PRO A 17 -7.86 14.68 -15.33
CA PRO A 17 -7.64 15.78 -14.38
C PRO A 17 -8.75 15.95 -13.35
N GLU A 18 -10.01 15.72 -13.72
CA GLU A 18 -11.17 15.76 -12.81
C GLU A 18 -11.11 14.66 -11.76
N ASP A 19 -10.77 13.43 -12.13
CA ASP A 19 -10.60 12.30 -11.21
C ASP A 19 -9.42 12.54 -10.28
N MET A 20 -8.35 13.13 -10.82
CA MET A 20 -7.16 13.50 -10.03
C MET A 20 -7.45 14.54 -8.96
N ARG A 21 -8.42 15.45 -9.17
CA ARG A 21 -8.84 16.38 -8.11
C ARG A 21 -9.46 15.63 -6.93
N VAL A 22 -10.33 14.65 -7.21
CA VAL A 22 -10.96 13.82 -6.17
C VAL A 22 -9.91 12.97 -5.45
N ARG A 23 -9.05 12.29 -6.20
CA ARG A 23 -7.97 11.48 -5.62
C ARG A 23 -7.00 12.34 -4.79
N GLY A 24 -6.66 13.53 -5.27
CA GLY A 24 -5.83 14.49 -4.55
C GLY A 24 -6.45 14.92 -3.22
N TYR A 25 -7.75 15.18 -3.19
CA TYR A 25 -8.49 15.47 -1.95
C TYR A 25 -8.44 14.30 -0.96
N ILE A 26 -8.64 13.06 -1.45
CA ILE A 26 -8.56 11.86 -0.62
C ILE A 26 -7.16 11.73 0.00
N PHE A 27 -6.11 11.84 -0.81
CA PHE A 27 -4.73 11.70 -0.33
C PHE A 27 -4.32 12.82 0.64
N ALA A 28 -4.76 14.05 0.38
CA ALA A 28 -4.53 15.17 1.29
C ALA A 28 -5.24 14.97 2.65
N THR A 29 -6.46 14.44 2.64
CA THR A 29 -7.21 14.13 3.85
C THR A 29 -6.54 12.99 4.63
N TRP A 30 -6.13 11.90 3.98
CA TRP A 30 -5.38 10.82 4.59
C TRP A 30 -4.11 11.33 5.27
N ARG A 31 -3.30 12.07 4.53
CA ARG A 31 -2.05 12.63 5.06
C ARG A 31 -2.28 13.49 6.29
N ARG A 32 -3.18 14.45 6.19
CA ARG A 32 -3.51 15.36 7.30
C ARG A 32 -3.91 14.60 8.58
N VAL A 33 -4.72 13.55 8.45
CA VAL A 33 -5.17 12.78 9.62
C VAL A 33 -4.03 11.98 10.22
N VAL A 34 -3.30 11.17 9.42
CA VAL A 34 -2.22 10.33 9.97
C VAL A 34 -1.08 11.17 10.56
N GLU A 35 -0.70 12.28 9.92
CA GLU A 35 0.32 13.20 10.43
C GLU A 35 -0.11 13.88 11.73
N SER A 36 -1.42 14.09 11.96
CA SER A 36 -1.92 14.60 13.24
C SER A 36 -1.73 13.63 14.41
N PHE A 37 -1.47 12.35 14.15
CA PHE A 37 -1.09 11.34 15.14
C PHE A 37 0.43 11.14 15.24
N GLY A 38 1.22 11.96 14.54
CA GLY A 38 2.67 11.89 14.56
C GLY A 38 3.28 10.81 13.67
N TYR A 39 2.56 10.34 12.65
CA TYR A 39 3.09 9.42 11.67
C TYR A 39 3.95 10.13 10.65
N GLU A 40 5.07 9.51 10.30
CA GLU A 40 6.02 9.96 9.29
C GLU A 40 5.87 9.16 7.99
N ALA A 41 5.98 9.85 6.86
CA ALA A 41 5.84 9.22 5.55
C ALA A 41 7.03 8.34 5.20
N TYR A 42 6.78 7.15 4.68
CA TYR A 42 7.80 6.29 4.07
C TYR A 42 7.30 5.73 2.73
N ASP A 43 8.21 5.20 1.93
CA ASP A 43 7.86 4.39 0.76
C ASP A 43 8.89 3.28 0.57
N ALA A 44 8.50 2.26 -0.19
CA ALA A 44 9.32 1.14 -0.60
C ALA A 44 9.24 0.97 -2.12
N PRO A 45 10.17 0.25 -2.76
CA PRO A 45 10.11 0.00 -4.19
C PRO A 45 8.79 -0.64 -4.63
N LEU A 46 8.28 -0.23 -5.78
CA LEU A 46 7.12 -0.87 -6.41
C LEU A 46 7.45 -2.31 -6.81
N LEU A 47 8.70 -2.55 -7.22
CA LEU A 47 9.21 -3.84 -7.65
C LEU A 47 10.18 -4.36 -6.60
N GLU A 48 9.88 -5.54 -6.04
CA GLU A 48 10.69 -6.19 -5.00
C GLU A 48 11.07 -7.61 -5.45
N PRO A 49 12.14 -8.19 -4.87
CA PRO A 49 12.39 -9.62 -5.00
C PRO A 49 11.18 -10.43 -4.51
N LEU A 50 10.77 -11.47 -5.26
CA LEU A 50 9.60 -12.28 -4.92
C LEU A 50 9.67 -12.88 -3.51
N GLU A 51 10.86 -13.23 -3.04
CA GLU A 51 11.12 -13.77 -1.71
C GLU A 51 10.68 -12.86 -0.55
N VAL A 52 10.63 -11.55 -0.76
CA VAL A 52 10.12 -10.59 0.24
C VAL A 52 8.68 -10.91 0.61
N TYR A 53 7.89 -11.33 -0.36
CA TYR A 53 6.48 -11.69 -0.16
C TYR A 53 6.29 -13.14 0.25
N SER A 54 7.06 -14.09 -0.30
CA SER A 54 6.92 -15.51 0.00
C SER A 54 7.20 -15.86 1.46
N ALA A 55 7.96 -15.05 2.17
CA ALA A 55 8.31 -15.30 3.56
C ALA A 55 7.19 -14.99 4.57
N LYS A 56 6.23 -14.12 4.26
CA LYS A 56 5.23 -13.64 5.23
C LYS A 56 3.82 -13.43 4.67
N THR A 57 3.66 -13.38 3.37
CA THR A 57 2.35 -13.22 2.71
C THR A 57 1.68 -14.58 2.58
N GLY A 58 0.36 -14.63 2.73
CA GLY A 58 -0.40 -15.88 2.54
C GLY A 58 -0.12 -16.49 1.16
N GLN A 59 0.06 -17.82 1.10
CA GLN A 59 0.42 -18.52 -0.13
C GLN A 59 -0.52 -18.21 -1.32
N GLU A 60 -1.79 -17.99 -1.06
CA GLU A 60 -2.77 -17.60 -2.08
C GLU A 60 -2.40 -16.27 -2.74
N ILE A 61 -2.05 -15.25 -1.95
CA ILE A 61 -1.67 -13.92 -2.49
C ILE A 61 -0.40 -14.04 -3.33
N VAL A 62 0.59 -14.78 -2.84
CA VAL A 62 1.88 -14.95 -3.55
C VAL A 62 1.71 -15.71 -4.85
N ASN A 63 0.98 -16.83 -4.83
CA ASN A 63 0.91 -17.76 -5.97
C ASN A 63 -0.15 -17.33 -7.01
N GLU A 64 -1.26 -16.75 -6.58
CA GLU A 64 -2.42 -16.52 -7.44
C GLU A 64 -2.67 -15.04 -7.77
N GLN A 65 -2.30 -14.14 -6.85
CA GLN A 65 -2.67 -12.74 -6.96
C GLN A 65 -1.49 -11.80 -7.24
N THR A 66 -0.25 -12.27 -7.15
CA THR A 66 0.93 -11.42 -7.35
C THR A 66 1.33 -11.39 -8.84
N TYR A 67 1.53 -10.18 -9.37
CA TYR A 67 2.19 -10.00 -10.66
C TYR A 67 3.68 -10.28 -10.49
N GLN A 68 4.15 -11.40 -11.01
CA GLN A 68 5.53 -11.84 -10.89
C GLN A 68 6.13 -12.17 -12.28
N PHE A 69 7.42 -11.94 -12.42
CA PHE A 69 8.15 -12.24 -13.65
C PHE A 69 9.66 -12.37 -13.37
N VAL A 70 10.36 -12.93 -14.33
CA VAL A 70 11.82 -12.96 -14.30
C VAL A 70 12.36 -11.72 -15.00
N ASP A 71 13.18 -10.94 -14.32
CA ASP A 71 13.81 -9.76 -14.91
C ASP A 71 14.93 -10.14 -15.90
N ARG A 72 15.48 -9.15 -16.61
CA ARG A 72 16.55 -9.39 -17.57
C ARG A 72 17.85 -9.95 -16.93
N GLY A 73 18.02 -9.80 -15.65
CA GLY A 73 19.13 -10.35 -14.86
C GLY A 73 18.87 -11.73 -14.30
N GLY A 74 17.75 -12.38 -14.65
CA GLY A 74 17.38 -13.73 -14.21
C GLY A 74 16.82 -13.78 -12.77
N ARG A 75 16.40 -12.65 -12.20
CA ARG A 75 15.84 -12.59 -10.84
C ARG A 75 14.32 -12.67 -10.86
N ASN A 76 13.74 -13.46 -9.96
CA ASN A 76 12.30 -13.47 -9.74
C ASN A 76 11.90 -12.22 -8.98
N VAL A 77 11.06 -11.39 -9.58
CA VAL A 77 10.60 -10.13 -9.03
C VAL A 77 9.08 -10.07 -9.05
N ALA A 78 8.51 -9.25 -8.19
CA ALA A 78 7.07 -9.06 -8.07
C ALA A 78 6.72 -7.58 -7.96
N ILE A 79 5.61 -7.19 -8.59
CA ILE A 79 4.97 -5.90 -8.31
C ILE A 79 4.27 -6.02 -6.95
N ARG A 80 4.53 -5.08 -6.05
CA ARG A 80 4.04 -5.15 -4.66
C ARG A 80 2.52 -5.33 -4.59
N PRO A 81 2.03 -6.45 -3.97
CA PRO A 81 0.61 -6.67 -3.73
C PRO A 81 0.13 -6.05 -2.40
N GLU A 82 1.07 -5.75 -1.52
CA GLU A 82 0.87 -5.15 -0.20
C GLU A 82 2.17 -4.50 0.32
N MET A 83 2.10 -3.76 1.44
CA MET A 83 3.23 -3.02 1.99
C MET A 83 3.92 -3.74 3.16
N THR A 84 3.19 -4.52 3.94
CA THR A 84 3.68 -5.10 5.20
C THR A 84 5.02 -5.84 5.08
N PRO A 85 5.27 -6.70 4.08
CA PRO A 85 6.57 -7.35 3.93
C PRO A 85 7.71 -6.37 3.65
N SER A 86 7.46 -5.36 2.80
CA SER A 86 8.48 -4.35 2.46
C SER A 86 8.84 -3.48 3.67
N VAL A 87 7.85 -2.97 4.42
CA VAL A 87 8.15 -2.18 5.63
C VAL A 87 8.81 -3.03 6.71
N SER A 88 8.43 -4.30 6.85
CA SER A 88 9.09 -5.23 7.78
C SER A 88 10.56 -5.42 7.44
N ARG A 89 10.90 -5.56 6.15
CA ARG A 89 12.28 -5.63 5.66
C ARG A 89 13.04 -4.34 5.97
N MET A 90 12.43 -3.18 5.74
CA MET A 90 13.04 -1.87 6.01
C MET A 90 13.35 -1.68 7.50
N VAL A 91 12.40 -2.01 8.36
CA VAL A 91 12.57 -1.93 9.82
C VAL A 91 13.65 -2.91 10.28
N ALA A 92 13.65 -4.15 9.79
CA ALA A 92 14.69 -5.13 10.13
C ALA A 92 16.08 -4.67 9.74
N ALA A 93 16.24 -4.03 8.57
CA ALA A 93 17.51 -3.53 8.07
C ALA A 93 18.11 -2.41 8.93
N ARG A 94 17.28 -1.60 9.59
CA ARG A 94 17.73 -0.44 10.38
C ARG A 94 17.22 -0.45 11.83
N ARG A 95 16.87 -1.62 12.37
CA ARG A 95 16.23 -1.75 13.68
C ARG A 95 16.96 -1.06 14.84
N GLN A 96 18.29 -0.91 14.75
CA GLN A 96 19.11 -0.26 15.77
C GLN A 96 19.24 1.26 15.59
N GLU A 97 18.87 1.76 14.41
CA GLU A 97 18.92 3.19 14.05
C GLU A 97 17.57 3.87 14.23
N ILE A 98 16.49 3.09 14.24
CA ILE A 98 15.11 3.60 14.33
C ILE A 98 14.83 3.96 15.79
N GLY A 99 14.36 5.19 16.03
CA GLY A 99 13.77 5.60 17.30
C GLY A 99 12.38 4.96 17.50
N TYR A 100 12.19 4.28 18.62
CA TYR A 100 10.90 3.68 18.97
C TYR A 100 10.17 4.49 20.05
N PRO A 101 8.83 4.55 20.00
CA PRO A 101 7.94 3.94 19.02
C PRO A 101 8.03 4.64 17.66
N ALA A 102 8.16 3.85 16.59
CA ALA A 102 8.13 4.37 15.23
C ALA A 102 6.70 4.31 14.66
N ARG A 103 6.20 5.44 14.19
CA ARG A 103 4.90 5.61 13.55
C ARG A 103 5.12 6.00 12.11
N TRP A 104 4.86 5.09 11.20
CA TRP A 104 5.10 5.29 9.79
C TRP A 104 3.83 5.11 8.97
N TYR A 105 3.67 5.88 7.90
CA TYR A 105 2.58 5.69 6.96
C TYR A 105 3.05 5.72 5.51
N ASN A 106 2.32 5.02 4.65
CA ASN A 106 2.51 5.02 3.21
C ASN A 106 1.17 5.21 2.49
N ILE A 107 1.14 6.07 1.49
CA ILE A 107 0.06 6.14 0.51
C ILE A 107 0.62 5.57 -0.78
N GLY A 108 0.39 4.28 -1.00
CA GLY A 108 1.03 3.51 -2.05
C GLY A 108 0.08 2.92 -3.08
N GLN A 109 0.63 2.72 -4.27
CA GLN A 109 0.00 1.99 -5.36
C GLN A 109 0.36 0.51 -5.26
N PHE A 110 -0.62 -0.36 -5.49
CA PHE A 110 -0.49 -1.81 -5.40
C PHE A 110 -1.15 -2.48 -6.59
N MET A 111 -0.73 -3.71 -6.89
CA MET A 111 -1.35 -4.52 -7.92
C MET A 111 -1.63 -5.94 -7.44
N ARG A 112 -2.85 -6.43 -7.70
CA ARG A 112 -3.24 -7.82 -7.45
C ARG A 112 -3.95 -8.39 -8.66
N TYR A 113 -3.56 -9.58 -9.10
CA TYR A 113 -4.22 -10.30 -10.18
C TYR A 113 -5.52 -10.93 -9.65
N GLU A 114 -6.54 -10.09 -9.52
CA GLU A 114 -7.86 -10.51 -9.05
C GLU A 114 -8.89 -10.39 -10.18
N ARG A 115 -10.05 -11.00 -9.98
CA ARG A 115 -11.19 -10.80 -10.89
C ARG A 115 -11.74 -9.39 -10.66
N PRO A 116 -11.64 -8.48 -11.65
CA PRO A 116 -12.16 -7.13 -11.49
C PRO A 116 -13.68 -7.13 -11.31
N GLN A 117 -14.15 -6.32 -10.36
CA GLN A 117 -15.56 -6.08 -10.10
C GLN A 117 -15.74 -4.68 -9.51
N ARG A 118 -16.97 -4.21 -9.34
CA ARG A 118 -17.23 -2.90 -8.78
C ARG A 118 -16.56 -2.74 -7.41
N GLY A 119 -15.68 -1.72 -7.28
CA GLY A 119 -14.93 -1.46 -6.05
C GLY A 119 -13.74 -2.38 -5.81
N ARG A 120 -13.38 -3.26 -6.77
CA ARG A 120 -12.22 -4.15 -6.67
C ARG A 120 -11.48 -4.19 -8.01
N GLU A 121 -10.42 -3.44 -8.09
CA GLU A 121 -9.56 -3.35 -9.26
C GLU A 121 -8.25 -4.10 -9.06
N ARG A 122 -7.55 -4.36 -10.15
CA ARG A 122 -6.22 -4.97 -10.11
C ARG A 122 -5.14 -4.00 -9.69
N GLU A 123 -5.35 -2.72 -9.98
CA GLU A 123 -4.51 -1.61 -9.60
C GLU A 123 -5.26 -0.70 -8.66
N PHE A 124 -4.71 -0.46 -7.47
CA PHE A 124 -5.40 0.30 -6.44
C PHE A 124 -4.43 1.06 -5.54
N TRP A 125 -4.94 2.09 -4.89
CA TRP A 125 -4.21 2.86 -3.89
C TRP A 125 -4.69 2.52 -2.49
N ARG A 126 -3.75 2.54 -1.55
CA ARG A 126 -4.04 2.25 -0.14
C ARG A 126 -3.23 3.18 0.77
N LEU A 127 -3.87 3.63 1.84
CA LEU A 127 -3.19 4.14 3.02
C LEU A 127 -2.81 2.95 3.91
N ASN A 128 -1.55 2.83 4.25
CA ASN A 128 -1.04 1.93 5.28
C ASN A 128 -0.51 2.79 6.42
N ALA A 129 -0.74 2.35 7.66
CA ALA A 129 -0.20 2.97 8.86
C ALA A 129 0.32 1.86 9.78
N ASP A 130 1.56 1.99 10.20
CA ASP A 130 2.29 0.98 10.95
C ASP A 130 2.85 1.60 12.23
N ILE A 131 2.71 0.89 13.37
CA ILE A 131 3.34 1.25 14.64
C ILE A 131 4.32 0.14 15.01
N PHE A 132 5.54 0.53 15.33
CA PHE A 132 6.57 -0.40 15.77
C PHE A 132 7.06 -0.04 17.17
N GLY A 133 7.27 -1.06 18.01
CA GLY A 133 7.86 -0.91 19.33
C GLY A 133 6.88 -0.51 20.44
N VAL A 134 5.57 -0.69 20.25
CA VAL A 134 4.54 -0.55 21.31
C VAL A 134 3.95 -1.92 21.59
N PRO A 135 4.24 -2.55 22.72
CA PRO A 135 3.75 -3.91 23.02
C PRO A 135 2.34 -3.94 23.60
N GLY A 136 1.77 -2.80 23.97
CA GLY A 136 0.49 -2.70 24.64
C GLY A 136 -0.70 -2.44 23.72
N VAL A 137 -1.89 -2.52 24.28
CA VAL A 137 -3.19 -2.27 23.64
C VAL A 137 -3.34 -0.80 23.16
N GLU A 138 -2.47 0.08 23.61
CA GLU A 138 -2.46 1.50 23.23
C GLU A 138 -2.25 1.68 21.73
N ALA A 139 -1.42 0.82 21.10
CA ALA A 139 -1.22 0.86 19.66
C ALA A 139 -2.51 0.49 18.90
N ASP A 140 -3.22 -0.55 19.36
CA ASP A 140 -4.50 -0.96 18.76
C ASP A 140 -5.55 0.14 18.90
N ALA A 141 -5.64 0.74 20.09
CA ALA A 141 -6.56 1.85 20.35
C ALA A 141 -6.25 3.06 19.47
N GLU A 142 -4.96 3.41 19.31
CA GLU A 142 -4.53 4.53 18.44
C GLU A 142 -4.95 4.31 16.99
N ILE A 143 -4.74 3.12 16.44
CA ILE A 143 -5.13 2.80 15.07
C ILE A 143 -6.65 2.86 14.88
N ILE A 144 -7.43 2.36 15.85
CA ILE A 144 -8.90 2.41 15.79
C ILE A 144 -9.39 3.88 15.85
N ILE A 145 -8.85 4.69 16.74
CA ILE A 145 -9.20 6.10 16.85
C ILE A 145 -8.80 6.87 15.59
N MET A 146 -7.64 6.56 15.02
CA MET A 146 -7.20 7.17 13.76
C MET A 146 -8.14 6.81 12.61
N ALA A 147 -8.60 5.55 12.52
CA ALA A 147 -9.56 5.11 11.52
C ALA A 147 -10.91 5.84 11.67
N ASP A 148 -11.43 5.98 12.89
CA ASP A 148 -12.63 6.76 13.20
C ASP A 148 -12.47 8.22 12.76
N ARG A 149 -11.36 8.86 13.14
CA ARG A 149 -11.05 10.23 12.70
C ARG A 149 -10.93 10.38 11.19
N MET A 150 -10.39 9.35 10.54
CA MET A 150 -10.31 9.33 9.07
C MET A 150 -11.70 9.34 8.44
N MET A 151 -12.62 8.51 8.92
CA MET A 151 -14.00 8.46 8.42
C MET A 151 -14.72 9.79 8.68
N LYS A 152 -14.58 10.35 9.88
CA LYS A 152 -15.16 11.66 10.21
C LYS A 152 -14.60 12.81 9.36
N ALA A 153 -13.33 12.74 8.97
CA ALA A 153 -12.73 13.73 8.09
C ALA A 153 -13.30 13.72 6.67
N PHE A 154 -13.97 12.62 6.27
CA PHE A 154 -14.74 12.50 5.04
C PHE A 154 -16.24 12.78 5.23
N GLY A 155 -16.68 13.14 6.43
CA GLY A 155 -18.08 13.47 6.73
C GLY A 155 -18.94 12.26 7.08
N ALA A 156 -18.33 11.13 7.44
CA ALA A 156 -19.07 9.99 8.02
C ALA A 156 -19.23 10.21 9.54
N ASP A 157 -20.48 10.05 10.03
CA ASP A 157 -20.84 10.13 11.45
C ASP A 157 -20.73 8.77 12.18
#